data_f28864f026b9b44c6601c5686ce1a983
#
_entry.id   f28864f026b9b44c6601c5686ce1a983
#
_cell.length_a   1.000
_cell.length_b   1.000
_cell.length_c   1.000
_cell.angle_alpha   90.00
_cell.angle_beta   90.00
_cell.angle_gamma   90.00
#
_symmetry.space_group_name_H-M   'P 1'
#
loop_
_entity.id
_entity.type
_entity.pdbx_description
1 polymer ?
#
loop_
_entity_poly.entity_id
_entity_poly.type
_entity_poly.pdbx_seq_one_letter_code
_entity_poly.pdbx_strand_id
1 'polypeptide(L)'
;MIRGGNDDRHHHCNEVLDSPHYCIELIMERSGYIIDLGMVDYEKAWDLQHQLWSRRVEEELPDVLVILEHPHVITLGRRGNRSHLIASSEVLEAMKIPIFHVERGGDVTYHGPGQMVVYPILNLKEYGYHVVRYVDQLEEVVLRVLGDFGIEGRRNPLNRGVWVDEEKIASVGVAIRRRVSLHGFALNYETDLKYFELINPCGLEGKKVTSMAKILGTGISRTRLFERITFHFKQIFERDWEEKSLEEII
;
A
#
# COMPACT_ATOMS: atom_id res chain seq x y z
N MET A 1 -20.92 20.75 62.82
CA MET A 1 -21.33 21.57 61.66
C MET A 1 -20.32 21.36 60.58
N ILE A 2 -20.61 20.51 59.64
CA ILE A 2 -19.74 20.20 58.48
C ILE A 2 -20.52 20.66 57.26
N ARG A 3 -19.95 21.58 56.50
CA ARG A 3 -20.51 22.08 55.24
C ARG A 3 -20.05 21.19 54.13
N GLY A 4 -21.02 20.65 53.38
CA GLY A 4 -20.78 19.90 52.14
C GLY A 4 -20.31 20.86 51.02
N GLY A 5 -19.28 20.47 50.33
CA GLY A 5 -18.86 21.05 49.06
C GLY A 5 -19.48 20.27 47.93
N ASN A 6 -20.29 20.95 47.13
CA ASN A 6 -20.84 20.40 45.86
C ASN A 6 -19.76 20.22 44.85
N ASP A 7 -19.72 19.04 44.27
CA ASP A 7 -18.80 18.66 43.19
C ASP A 7 -19.47 18.91 41.82
N ASP A 8 -19.31 20.13 41.30
CA ASP A 8 -19.89 20.57 39.99
C ASP A 8 -19.11 20.15 38.75
N ARG A 9 -18.28 19.09 38.83
CA ARG A 9 -17.42 18.67 37.72
C ARG A 9 -18.00 17.59 36.81
N HIS A 10 -19.24 17.17 36.97
CA HIS A 10 -19.86 16.08 36.17
C HIS A 10 -20.85 16.54 35.09
N HIS A 11 -21.10 17.84 34.90
CA HIS A 11 -22.10 18.30 33.92
C HIS A 11 -21.53 18.89 32.61
N HIS A 12 -20.21 18.97 32.44
CA HIS A 12 -19.62 19.57 31.21
C HIS A 12 -19.17 18.55 30.15
N CYS A 13 -19.22 17.25 30.41
CA CYS A 13 -18.78 16.22 29.43
C CYS A 13 -19.85 15.70 28.48
N ASN A 14 -21.15 15.96 28.74
CA ASN A 14 -22.22 15.36 27.93
C ASN A 14 -22.72 16.23 26.76
N GLU A 15 -22.43 17.52 26.73
CA GLU A 15 -22.95 18.42 25.66
C GLU A 15 -22.04 18.49 24.41
N VAL A 16 -20.77 18.05 24.51
CA VAL A 16 -19.83 18.08 23.38
C VAL A 16 -19.94 16.84 22.52
N LEU A 17 -20.49 15.73 23.04
CA LEU A 17 -20.62 14.44 22.33
C LEU A 17 -21.83 14.35 21.39
N ASP A 18 -22.80 15.27 21.49
CA ASP A 18 -24.04 15.25 20.70
C ASP A 18 -24.02 16.12 19.45
N SER A 19 -22.87 16.71 19.08
CA SER A 19 -22.75 17.42 17.82
C SER A 19 -22.68 16.42 16.66
N PRO A 20 -23.56 16.50 15.65
CA PRO A 20 -23.50 15.62 14.47
C PRO A 20 -22.13 15.65 13.77
N HIS A 21 -21.43 16.79 13.79
CA HIS A 21 -20.07 16.93 13.27
C HIS A 21 -19.06 16.08 14.05
N TYR A 22 -19.12 16.07 15.36
CA TYR A 22 -18.20 15.32 16.21
C TYR A 22 -18.42 13.81 16.10
N CYS A 23 -19.68 13.37 15.94
CA CYS A 23 -20.00 11.98 15.67
C CYS A 23 -19.50 11.53 14.27
N ILE A 24 -19.60 12.38 13.25
CA ILE A 24 -19.09 12.09 11.90
C ILE A 24 -17.57 12.00 11.92
N GLU A 25 -16.87 12.93 12.57
CA GLU A 25 -15.40 12.89 12.73
C GLU A 25 -14.96 11.60 13.43
N LEU A 26 -15.56 11.21 14.55
CA LEU A 26 -15.22 9.99 15.27
C LEU A 26 -15.49 8.71 14.47
N ILE A 27 -16.54 8.70 13.64
CA ILE A 27 -16.84 7.57 12.75
C ILE A 27 -15.80 7.50 11.63
N MET A 28 -15.46 8.61 11.00
CA MET A 28 -14.46 8.66 9.94
C MET A 28 -13.05 8.31 10.44
N GLU A 29 -12.68 8.71 11.66
CA GLU A 29 -11.41 8.33 12.29
C GLU A 29 -11.28 6.83 12.55
N ARG A 30 -12.38 6.09 12.63
CA ARG A 30 -12.40 4.65 12.90
C ARG A 30 -12.72 3.78 11.69
N SER A 31 -13.21 4.37 10.62
CA SER A 31 -13.65 3.65 9.42
C SER A 31 -12.54 3.57 8.37
N GLY A 32 -12.65 2.57 7.51
CA GLY A 32 -11.83 2.43 6.32
C GLY A 32 -12.56 1.61 5.25
N TYR A 33 -12.28 1.90 3.98
CA TYR A 33 -12.83 1.14 2.86
C TYR A 33 -11.77 0.29 2.20
N ILE A 34 -12.15 -0.89 1.74
CA ILE A 34 -11.32 -1.79 0.94
C ILE A 34 -11.96 -1.91 -0.43
N ILE A 35 -11.17 -1.68 -1.49
CA ILE A 35 -11.61 -1.77 -2.88
C ILE A 35 -10.70 -2.76 -3.61
N ASP A 36 -11.29 -3.78 -4.23
CA ASP A 36 -10.60 -4.65 -5.19
C ASP A 36 -10.95 -4.21 -6.62
N LEU A 37 -9.96 -3.75 -7.36
CA LEU A 37 -10.14 -3.25 -8.73
C LEU A 37 -9.77 -4.27 -9.81
N GLY A 38 -9.23 -5.43 -9.43
CA GLY A 38 -8.73 -6.40 -10.41
C GLY A 38 -7.57 -5.82 -11.22
N MET A 39 -7.62 -5.96 -12.55
CA MET A 39 -6.57 -5.46 -13.46
C MET A 39 -6.90 -4.04 -13.93
N VAL A 40 -6.03 -3.06 -13.64
CA VAL A 40 -6.23 -1.64 -13.96
C VAL A 40 -4.96 -1.03 -14.56
N ASP A 41 -5.10 -0.26 -15.64
CA ASP A 41 -4.00 0.53 -16.21
C ASP A 41 -3.38 1.44 -15.15
N TYR A 42 -2.04 1.57 -15.20
CA TYR A 42 -1.29 2.32 -14.18
C TYR A 42 -1.74 3.78 -14.07
N GLU A 43 -1.90 4.46 -15.20
CA GLU A 43 -2.31 5.87 -15.25
C GLU A 43 -3.67 6.08 -14.59
N LYS A 44 -4.66 5.24 -14.92
CA LYS A 44 -6.00 5.29 -14.30
C LYS A 44 -5.96 5.05 -12.79
N ALA A 45 -5.16 4.08 -12.35
CA ALA A 45 -5.00 3.81 -10.92
C ALA A 45 -4.22 4.92 -10.19
N TRP A 46 -3.29 5.58 -10.86
CA TRP A 46 -2.57 6.72 -10.33
C TRP A 46 -3.46 7.95 -10.17
N ASP A 47 -4.28 8.26 -11.18
CA ASP A 47 -5.30 9.31 -11.11
C ASP A 47 -6.31 9.04 -9.99
N LEU A 48 -6.78 7.81 -9.87
CA LEU A 48 -7.67 7.39 -8.79
C LEU A 48 -7.03 7.61 -7.40
N GLN A 49 -5.77 7.23 -7.22
CA GLN A 49 -5.06 7.49 -5.97
C GLN A 49 -5.06 8.98 -5.62
N HIS A 50 -4.83 9.87 -6.60
CA HIS A 50 -4.85 11.32 -6.37
C HIS A 50 -6.26 11.83 -6.01
N GLN A 51 -7.30 11.31 -6.64
CA GLN A 51 -8.69 11.65 -6.28
C GLN A 51 -9.03 11.22 -4.85
N LEU A 52 -8.74 9.97 -4.50
CA LEU A 52 -8.96 9.45 -3.14
C LEU A 52 -8.12 10.21 -2.10
N TRP A 53 -6.87 10.51 -2.44
CA TRP A 53 -5.97 11.29 -1.60
C TRP A 53 -6.53 12.69 -1.32
N SER A 54 -7.02 13.40 -2.33
CA SER A 54 -7.59 14.74 -2.16
C SER A 54 -8.80 14.70 -1.23
N ARG A 55 -9.73 13.78 -1.47
CA ARG A 55 -10.92 13.62 -0.63
C ARG A 55 -10.59 13.18 0.79
N ARG A 56 -9.54 12.34 0.98
CA ARG A 56 -9.07 11.96 2.31
C ARG A 56 -8.41 13.12 3.05
N VAL A 57 -7.67 13.96 2.35
CA VAL A 57 -7.07 15.19 2.91
C VAL A 57 -8.13 16.19 3.35
N GLU A 58 -9.24 16.28 2.62
CA GLU A 58 -10.38 17.16 2.88
C GLU A 58 -11.40 16.54 3.85
N GLU A 59 -11.09 15.33 4.37
CA GLU A 59 -11.92 14.59 5.33
C GLU A 59 -13.31 14.22 4.77
N GLU A 60 -13.45 14.17 3.44
CA GLU A 60 -14.66 13.73 2.75
C GLU A 60 -14.77 12.20 2.66
N LEU A 61 -13.65 11.49 2.82
CA LEU A 61 -13.58 10.03 2.84
C LEU A 61 -12.77 9.55 4.05
N PRO A 62 -13.11 8.37 4.60
CA PRO A 62 -12.24 7.66 5.54
C PRO A 62 -10.99 7.15 4.81
N ASP A 63 -10.15 6.41 5.53
CA ASP A 63 -9.01 5.71 4.94
C ASP A 63 -9.46 4.71 3.87
N VAL A 64 -8.67 4.56 2.80
CA VAL A 64 -9.01 3.65 1.70
C VAL A 64 -7.83 2.74 1.40
N LEU A 65 -8.08 1.44 1.33
CA LEU A 65 -7.16 0.42 0.85
C LEU A 65 -7.56 -0.01 -0.55
N VAL A 66 -6.74 0.33 -1.55
CA VAL A 66 -6.95 -0.10 -2.94
C VAL A 66 -6.05 -1.30 -3.22
N ILE A 67 -6.63 -2.40 -3.70
CA ILE A 67 -5.93 -3.63 -4.09
C ILE A 67 -6.19 -3.89 -5.57
N LEU A 68 -5.15 -4.17 -6.33
CA LEU A 68 -5.25 -4.34 -7.78
C LEU A 68 -4.03 -5.07 -8.37
N GLU A 69 -4.06 -5.29 -9.65
CA GLU A 69 -2.93 -5.63 -10.50
C GLU A 69 -2.81 -4.63 -11.64
N HIS A 70 -1.64 -4.52 -12.25
CA HIS A 70 -1.42 -3.70 -13.44
C HIS A 70 -1.07 -4.55 -14.65
N PRO A 71 -1.42 -4.13 -15.88
CA PRO A 71 -0.68 -4.52 -17.08
C PRO A 71 0.82 -4.18 -16.93
N HIS A 72 1.64 -4.70 -17.84
CA HIS A 72 3.08 -4.41 -17.82
C HIS A 72 3.38 -2.91 -17.82
N VAL A 73 4.10 -2.44 -16.82
CA VAL A 73 4.48 -1.03 -16.65
C VAL A 73 5.78 -0.91 -15.86
N ILE A 74 6.59 0.06 -16.20
CA ILE A 74 7.77 0.46 -15.42
C ILE A 74 7.51 1.81 -14.77
N THR A 75 7.82 1.95 -13.48
CA THR A 75 7.72 3.23 -12.77
C THR A 75 9.06 3.68 -12.23
N LEU A 76 9.38 4.96 -12.42
CA LEU A 76 10.54 5.63 -11.87
C LEU A 76 10.08 6.49 -10.68
N GLY A 77 10.52 6.14 -9.49
CA GLY A 77 10.28 6.93 -8.27
C GLY A 77 11.21 8.14 -8.19
N ARG A 78 11.17 8.86 -7.07
CA ARG A 78 11.94 10.12 -6.89
C ARG A 78 13.46 9.99 -7.04
N ARG A 79 14.02 8.80 -6.86
CA ARG A 79 15.45 8.50 -7.11
C ARG A 79 15.65 7.76 -8.42
N GLY A 80 14.56 7.55 -9.17
CA GLY A 80 14.59 6.82 -10.43
C GLY A 80 15.38 7.55 -11.49
N ASN A 81 16.32 6.83 -12.10
CA ASN A 81 17.11 7.32 -13.22
C ASN A 81 16.88 6.42 -14.43
N ARG A 82 16.74 7.01 -15.61
CA ARG A 82 16.64 6.27 -16.88
C ARG A 82 17.86 5.38 -17.14
N SER A 83 19.03 5.69 -16.60
CA SER A 83 20.22 4.82 -16.67
C SER A 83 20.05 3.47 -15.96
N HIS A 84 19.00 3.34 -15.12
CA HIS A 84 18.64 2.08 -14.49
C HIS A 84 17.66 1.23 -15.33
N LEU A 85 17.30 1.68 -16.53
CA LEU A 85 16.65 0.87 -17.55
C LEU A 85 17.73 0.12 -18.33
N ILE A 86 17.67 -1.21 -18.30
CA ILE A 86 18.58 -2.07 -19.08
C ILE A 86 18.07 -2.17 -20.53
N ALA A 87 16.75 -2.31 -20.69
CA ALA A 87 16.12 -2.34 -22.00
C ALA A 87 16.14 -0.96 -22.67
N SER A 88 16.40 -0.92 -23.97
CA SER A 88 16.31 0.31 -24.75
C SER A 88 14.86 0.78 -24.92
N SER A 89 14.67 2.06 -25.27
CA SER A 89 13.32 2.61 -25.52
C SER A 89 12.59 1.84 -26.62
N GLU A 90 13.30 1.45 -27.68
CA GLU A 90 12.73 0.69 -28.80
C GLU A 90 12.23 -0.68 -28.37
N VAL A 91 12.94 -1.35 -27.46
CA VAL A 91 12.53 -2.65 -26.90
C VAL A 91 11.26 -2.47 -26.06
N LEU A 92 11.23 -1.47 -25.19
CA LEU A 92 10.05 -1.21 -24.32
C LEU A 92 8.82 -0.80 -25.16
N GLU A 93 8.99 0.00 -26.19
CA GLU A 93 7.93 0.36 -27.13
C GLU A 93 7.40 -0.86 -27.89
N ALA A 94 8.28 -1.72 -28.42
CA ALA A 94 7.91 -2.96 -29.09
C ALA A 94 7.14 -3.92 -28.16
N MET A 95 7.49 -3.94 -26.88
CA MET A 95 6.81 -4.72 -25.83
C MET A 95 5.56 -4.04 -25.30
N LYS A 96 5.27 -2.80 -25.71
CA LYS A 96 4.17 -1.96 -25.21
C LYS A 96 4.22 -1.77 -23.69
N ILE A 97 5.42 -1.57 -23.14
CA ILE A 97 5.62 -1.32 -21.71
C ILE A 97 5.80 0.19 -21.49
N PRO A 98 4.80 0.91 -20.99
CA PRO A 98 4.92 2.33 -20.68
C PRO A 98 5.82 2.58 -19.47
N ILE A 99 6.39 3.79 -19.41
CA ILE A 99 7.23 4.27 -18.31
C ILE A 99 6.59 5.51 -17.70
N PHE A 100 6.36 5.49 -16.38
CA PHE A 100 5.84 6.64 -15.63
C PHE A 100 6.86 7.14 -14.62
N HIS A 101 7.03 8.47 -14.56
CA HIS A 101 7.77 9.14 -13.48
C HIS A 101 6.78 9.54 -12.38
N VAL A 102 6.99 9.04 -11.17
CA VAL A 102 6.03 9.15 -10.09
C VAL A 102 6.68 9.58 -8.77
N GLU A 103 5.88 10.10 -7.85
CA GLU A 103 6.31 10.71 -6.59
C GLU A 103 6.68 9.72 -5.49
N ARG A 104 6.46 8.40 -5.65
CA ARG A 104 6.85 7.42 -4.62
C ARG A 104 8.34 7.49 -4.30
N GLY A 105 8.68 7.09 -3.09
CA GLY A 105 10.08 6.82 -2.74
C GLY A 105 10.65 5.65 -3.55
N GLY A 106 11.97 5.53 -3.51
CA GLY A 106 12.69 4.49 -4.23
C GLY A 106 13.08 4.90 -5.66
N ASP A 107 13.54 3.93 -6.40
CA ASP A 107 14.12 4.01 -7.73
C ASP A 107 13.15 3.41 -8.78
N VAL A 108 13.69 2.74 -9.79
CA VAL A 108 12.92 2.01 -10.80
C VAL A 108 12.28 0.75 -10.21
N THR A 109 11.07 0.43 -10.67
CA THR A 109 10.44 -0.88 -10.45
C THR A 109 9.57 -1.25 -11.63
N TYR A 110 9.19 -2.52 -11.69
CA TYR A 110 8.27 -3.08 -12.66
C TYR A 110 6.99 -3.53 -11.94
N HIS A 111 5.86 -3.36 -12.63
CA HIS A 111 4.58 -3.97 -12.27
C HIS A 111 4.03 -4.73 -13.47
N GLY A 112 3.31 -5.83 -13.19
CA GLY A 112 2.68 -6.64 -14.23
C GLY A 112 1.74 -7.70 -13.66
N PRO A 113 1.06 -8.47 -14.53
CA PRO A 113 0.16 -9.54 -14.13
C PRO A 113 0.83 -10.53 -13.16
N GLY A 114 0.05 -11.02 -12.19
CA GLY A 114 0.57 -11.90 -11.13
C GLY A 114 1.35 -11.15 -10.04
N GLN A 115 1.30 -9.82 -10.02
CA GLN A 115 1.82 -9.00 -8.93
C GLN A 115 0.67 -8.29 -8.22
N MET A 116 0.45 -8.62 -6.94
CA MET A 116 -0.57 -7.96 -6.12
C MET A 116 -0.04 -6.60 -5.67
N VAL A 117 -0.69 -5.53 -6.11
CA VAL A 117 -0.34 -4.15 -5.78
C VAL A 117 -1.36 -3.60 -4.80
N VAL A 118 -0.86 -2.97 -3.75
CA VAL A 118 -1.68 -2.46 -2.64
C VAL A 118 -1.34 -0.99 -2.40
N TYR A 119 -2.34 -0.12 -2.52
CA TYR A 119 -2.24 1.32 -2.32
C TYR A 119 -3.08 1.78 -1.12
N PRO A 120 -2.52 1.87 0.08
CA PRO A 120 -3.21 2.43 1.23
C PRO A 120 -3.18 3.96 1.17
N ILE A 121 -4.35 4.58 1.17
CA ILE A 121 -4.57 6.02 1.25
C ILE A 121 -5.01 6.33 2.68
N LEU A 122 -4.06 6.55 3.57
CA LEU A 122 -4.26 6.65 5.01
C LEU A 122 -3.83 8.01 5.55
N ASN A 123 -4.59 8.57 6.49
CA ASN A 123 -4.14 9.72 7.25
C ASN A 123 -3.24 9.26 8.42
N LEU A 124 -1.94 9.32 8.21
CA LEU A 124 -0.93 8.80 9.16
C LEU A 124 -0.91 9.53 10.52
N LYS A 125 -1.48 10.74 10.59
CA LYS A 125 -1.63 11.47 11.85
C LYS A 125 -2.50 10.71 12.84
N GLU A 126 -3.58 10.12 12.35
CA GLU A 126 -4.55 9.39 13.17
C GLU A 126 -3.97 8.09 13.79
N TYR A 127 -2.92 7.53 13.16
CA TYR A 127 -2.16 6.39 13.68
C TYR A 127 -0.95 6.80 14.54
N GLY A 128 -0.64 8.09 14.61
CA GLY A 128 0.61 8.55 15.22
C GLY A 128 1.87 8.05 14.49
N TYR A 129 1.77 7.75 13.20
CA TYR A 129 2.86 7.17 12.42
C TYR A 129 3.71 8.25 11.75
N HIS A 130 5.02 8.10 11.90
CA HIS A 130 5.98 8.69 10.98
C HIS A 130 6.31 7.69 9.84
N VAL A 131 6.95 8.20 8.77
CA VAL A 131 7.19 7.46 7.51
C VAL A 131 7.84 6.09 7.73
N VAL A 132 8.86 6.00 8.59
CA VAL A 132 9.60 4.76 8.84
C VAL A 132 8.68 3.71 9.44
N ARG A 133 7.93 4.07 10.50
CA ARG A 133 6.97 3.16 11.14
C ARG A 133 5.89 2.70 10.17
N TYR A 134 5.39 3.60 9.34
CA TYR A 134 4.38 3.24 8.33
C TYR A 134 4.94 2.20 7.34
N VAL A 135 6.14 2.40 6.81
CA VAL A 135 6.80 1.43 5.93
C VAL A 135 7.04 0.09 6.65
N ASP A 136 7.44 0.12 7.93
CA ASP A 136 7.61 -1.09 8.74
C ASP A 136 6.28 -1.87 8.89
N GLN A 137 5.14 -1.17 9.02
CA GLN A 137 3.82 -1.80 9.08
C GLN A 137 3.41 -2.43 7.73
N LEU A 138 3.71 -1.78 6.61
CA LEU A 138 3.46 -2.36 5.29
C LEU A 138 4.31 -3.62 5.05
N GLU A 139 5.58 -3.61 5.45
CA GLU A 139 6.43 -4.80 5.42
C GLU A 139 5.89 -5.90 6.34
N GLU A 140 5.35 -5.54 7.52
CA GLU A 140 4.72 -6.50 8.45
C GLU A 140 3.50 -7.18 7.85
N VAL A 141 2.63 -6.45 7.13
CA VAL A 141 1.51 -7.06 6.40
C VAL A 141 2.01 -8.16 5.46
N VAL A 142 3.02 -7.84 4.65
CA VAL A 142 3.60 -8.80 3.70
C VAL A 142 4.22 -10.01 4.40
N LEU A 143 4.97 -9.79 5.48
CA LEU A 143 5.60 -10.87 6.26
C LEU A 143 4.57 -11.84 6.83
N ARG A 144 3.48 -11.34 7.40
CA ARG A 144 2.41 -12.18 7.93
C ARG A 144 1.68 -12.94 6.84
N VAL A 145 1.41 -12.27 5.69
CA VAL A 145 0.83 -12.93 4.52
C VAL A 145 1.71 -14.08 4.05
N LEU A 146 3.01 -13.87 3.89
CA LEU A 146 3.95 -14.93 3.49
C LEU A 146 3.95 -16.08 4.48
N GLY A 147 3.92 -15.80 5.79
CA GLY A 147 3.83 -16.79 6.86
C GLY A 147 2.61 -17.71 6.74
N ASP A 148 1.45 -17.18 6.32
CA ASP A 148 0.23 -17.97 6.09
C ASP A 148 0.36 -18.98 4.92
N PHE A 149 1.32 -18.73 4.03
CA PHE A 149 1.67 -19.64 2.93
C PHE A 149 2.92 -20.48 3.21
N GLY A 150 3.45 -20.42 4.45
CA GLY A 150 4.64 -21.17 4.84
C GLY A 150 5.95 -20.64 4.25
N ILE A 151 5.97 -19.37 3.83
CA ILE A 151 7.16 -18.69 3.31
C ILE A 151 7.77 -17.83 4.42
N GLU A 152 9.03 -18.08 4.75
CA GLU A 152 9.77 -17.27 5.72
C GLU A 152 10.37 -16.03 5.05
N GLY A 153 9.73 -14.88 5.25
CA GLY A 153 10.19 -13.59 4.75
C GLY A 153 11.00 -12.83 5.79
N ARG A 154 11.86 -11.92 5.34
CA ARG A 154 12.63 -11.02 6.22
C ARG A 154 12.68 -9.59 5.68
N ARG A 155 12.91 -8.64 6.58
CA ARG A 155 13.23 -7.24 6.21
C ARG A 155 14.71 -7.12 5.84
N ASN A 156 15.00 -6.14 5.00
CA ASN A 156 16.38 -5.76 4.71
C ASN A 156 16.57 -4.27 5.03
N PRO A 157 17.44 -3.92 6.01
CA PRO A 157 17.60 -2.54 6.45
C PRO A 157 18.22 -1.62 5.39
N LEU A 158 18.95 -2.18 4.43
CA LEU A 158 19.61 -1.42 3.36
C LEU A 158 18.71 -1.21 2.15
N ASN A 159 17.69 -2.06 1.96
CA ASN A 159 16.79 -2.01 0.81
C ASN A 159 15.38 -2.41 1.23
N ARG A 160 14.54 -1.40 1.47
CA ARG A 160 13.16 -1.56 1.90
C ARG A 160 12.36 -2.51 1.01
N GLY A 161 11.47 -3.28 1.64
CA GLY A 161 10.70 -4.36 1.08
C GLY A 161 10.94 -5.66 1.80
N VAL A 162 10.31 -6.74 1.32
CA VAL A 162 10.39 -8.06 1.93
C VAL A 162 11.22 -8.99 1.03
N TRP A 163 12.03 -9.80 1.69
CA TRP A 163 13.02 -10.68 1.06
C TRP A 163 12.82 -12.10 1.56
N VAL A 164 13.09 -13.06 0.69
CA VAL A 164 13.23 -14.47 1.01
C VAL A 164 14.63 -14.86 0.57
N ASP A 165 15.42 -15.36 1.49
CA ASP A 165 16.86 -15.51 1.30
C ASP A 165 17.49 -14.20 0.77
N GLU A 166 18.15 -14.21 -0.39
CA GLU A 166 18.76 -13.04 -1.01
C GLU A 166 17.93 -12.47 -2.17
N GLU A 167 16.69 -12.96 -2.37
CA GLU A 167 15.81 -12.54 -3.45
C GLU A 167 14.65 -11.67 -2.92
N LYS A 168 14.34 -10.58 -3.61
CA LYS A 168 13.25 -9.68 -3.20
C LYS A 168 11.91 -10.21 -3.69
N ILE A 169 10.95 -10.42 -2.76
CA ILE A 169 9.61 -10.87 -3.08
C ILE A 169 8.58 -9.74 -3.12
N ALA A 170 8.79 -8.69 -2.32
CA ALA A 170 7.93 -7.53 -2.33
C ALA A 170 8.70 -6.23 -2.25
N SER A 171 8.25 -5.24 -3.01
CA SER A 171 8.78 -3.88 -3.02
C SER A 171 7.85 -2.94 -2.27
N VAL A 172 8.41 -2.00 -1.49
CA VAL A 172 7.65 -0.95 -0.80
C VAL A 172 8.15 0.41 -1.27
N GLY A 173 7.22 1.25 -1.74
CA GLY A 173 7.54 2.61 -2.16
C GLY A 173 6.32 3.51 -1.96
N VAL A 174 6.41 4.46 -1.02
CA VAL A 174 5.30 5.35 -0.65
C VAL A 174 5.63 6.81 -0.92
N ALA A 175 4.61 7.62 -1.09
CA ALA A 175 4.68 9.07 -0.95
C ALA A 175 3.74 9.50 0.18
N ILE A 176 4.12 10.56 0.89
CA ILE A 176 3.29 11.14 1.95
C ILE A 176 3.23 12.64 1.71
N ARG A 177 2.01 13.16 1.53
CA ARG A 177 1.73 14.58 1.36
C ARG A 177 0.59 14.97 2.29
N ARG A 178 0.70 16.09 2.99
CA ARG A 178 -0.31 16.56 3.96
C ARG A 178 -0.75 15.46 4.95
N ARG A 179 0.21 14.59 5.36
CA ARG A 179 0.04 13.44 6.25
C ARG A 179 -0.76 12.26 5.68
N VAL A 180 -1.24 12.34 4.47
CA VAL A 180 -1.95 11.24 3.78
C VAL A 180 -0.98 10.51 2.84
N SER A 181 -1.04 9.19 2.85
CA SER A 181 -0.19 8.32 2.04
C SER A 181 -0.71 8.13 0.62
N LEU A 182 0.21 7.84 -0.30
CA LEU A 182 0.00 7.44 -1.68
C LEU A 182 0.96 6.29 -2.01
N HIS A 183 0.63 5.49 -3.02
CA HIS A 183 1.34 4.26 -3.36
C HIS A 183 1.35 3.28 -2.18
N GLY A 184 2.29 2.34 -2.14
CA GLY A 184 2.28 1.34 -1.07
C GLY A 184 3.28 0.23 -1.33
N PHE A 185 2.80 -1.00 -1.55
CA PHE A 185 3.66 -2.15 -1.84
C PHE A 185 3.16 -2.98 -3.01
N ALA A 186 4.08 -3.77 -3.56
CA ALA A 186 3.81 -4.73 -4.63
C ALA A 186 4.44 -6.09 -4.25
N LEU A 187 3.61 -7.13 -4.17
CA LEU A 187 3.98 -8.50 -3.82
C LEU A 187 3.95 -9.38 -5.08
N ASN A 188 5.08 -9.96 -5.41
CA ASN A 188 5.17 -10.93 -6.50
C ASN A 188 4.55 -12.27 -6.06
N TYR A 189 3.35 -12.61 -6.53
CA TYR A 189 2.76 -13.91 -6.21
C TYR A 189 2.88 -14.91 -7.36
N GLU A 190 2.55 -14.55 -8.60
CA GLU A 190 2.71 -15.33 -9.83
C GLU A 190 3.36 -14.53 -10.97
N THR A 191 4.07 -13.46 -10.62
CA THR A 191 4.68 -12.53 -11.56
C THR A 191 5.69 -13.22 -12.47
N ASP A 192 5.65 -12.94 -13.78
CA ASP A 192 6.74 -13.33 -14.68
C ASP A 192 7.98 -12.47 -14.38
N LEU A 193 8.93 -13.09 -13.70
CA LEU A 193 10.12 -12.43 -13.18
C LEU A 193 11.10 -11.96 -14.27
N LYS A 194 10.96 -12.46 -15.53
CA LYS A 194 11.81 -12.05 -16.66
C LYS A 194 11.71 -10.54 -16.97
N TYR A 195 10.56 -9.95 -16.70
CA TYR A 195 10.38 -8.52 -16.91
C TYR A 195 11.23 -7.65 -15.96
N PHE A 196 11.67 -8.18 -14.83
CA PHE A 196 12.61 -7.48 -13.97
C PHE A 196 14.02 -7.39 -14.57
N GLU A 197 14.36 -8.21 -15.57
CA GLU A 197 15.61 -8.14 -16.32
C GLU A 197 15.69 -6.88 -17.23
N LEU A 198 14.55 -6.22 -17.47
CA LEU A 198 14.49 -4.96 -18.21
C LEU A 198 14.99 -3.75 -17.42
N ILE A 199 15.17 -3.92 -16.11
CA ILE A 199 15.52 -2.84 -15.18
C ILE A 199 16.62 -3.28 -14.21
N ASN A 200 17.40 -2.30 -13.71
CA ASN A 200 18.36 -2.50 -12.62
C ASN A 200 17.89 -1.72 -11.38
N PRO A 201 17.01 -2.31 -10.54
CA PRO A 201 16.44 -1.60 -9.41
C PRO A 201 17.51 -1.20 -8.39
N CYS A 202 17.58 0.09 -8.06
CA CYS A 202 18.49 0.66 -7.05
C CYS A 202 19.99 0.48 -7.29
N GLY A 203 20.43 0.29 -8.55
CA GLY A 203 21.84 0.06 -8.85
C GLY A 203 22.44 -1.15 -8.13
N LEU A 204 21.59 -2.08 -7.70
CA LEU A 204 21.99 -3.31 -7.03
C LEU A 204 22.33 -4.36 -8.07
N GLU A 205 23.54 -4.25 -8.62
CA GLU A 205 24.08 -5.27 -9.53
C GLU A 205 23.95 -6.67 -8.88
N GLY A 206 23.28 -7.58 -9.60
CA GLY A 206 23.19 -9.00 -9.25
C GLY A 206 22.10 -9.37 -8.20
N LYS A 207 21.29 -8.45 -7.69
CA LYS A 207 20.18 -8.85 -6.80
C LYS A 207 18.98 -9.33 -7.59
N LYS A 208 18.52 -10.53 -7.20
CA LYS A 208 17.43 -11.23 -7.85
C LYS A 208 16.09 -10.90 -7.20
N VAL A 209 15.03 -11.12 -7.94
CA VAL A 209 13.65 -11.10 -7.47
C VAL A 209 13.08 -12.51 -7.46
N THR A 210 12.12 -12.74 -6.58
CA THR A 210 11.39 -14.01 -6.51
C THR A 210 9.89 -13.77 -6.46
N SER A 211 9.10 -14.86 -6.48
CA SER A 211 7.65 -14.84 -6.31
C SER A 211 7.20 -16.02 -5.44
N MET A 212 6.00 -15.91 -4.87
CA MET A 212 5.42 -16.97 -4.05
C MET A 212 5.31 -18.28 -4.84
N ALA A 213 4.83 -18.21 -6.10
CA ALA A 213 4.69 -19.38 -6.96
C ALA A 213 6.04 -20.05 -7.26
N LYS A 214 7.11 -19.28 -7.48
CA LYS A 214 8.47 -19.80 -7.69
C LYS A 214 8.97 -20.57 -6.45
N ILE A 215 8.72 -20.04 -5.25
CA ILE A 215 9.18 -20.65 -3.99
C ILE A 215 8.39 -21.93 -3.69
N LEU A 216 7.08 -21.88 -3.85
CA LEU A 216 6.19 -22.98 -3.49
C LEU A 216 6.08 -24.07 -4.59
N GLY A 217 6.50 -23.76 -5.81
CA GLY A 217 6.38 -24.66 -6.96
C GLY A 217 4.92 -24.91 -7.41
N THR A 218 4.00 -24.02 -7.02
CA THR A 218 2.57 -24.12 -7.35
C THR A 218 1.93 -22.75 -7.50
N GLY A 219 0.81 -22.68 -8.24
CA GLY A 219 0.03 -21.45 -8.41
C GLY A 219 -0.61 -20.96 -7.10
N ILE A 220 -0.81 -19.66 -7.01
CA ILE A 220 -1.37 -18.98 -5.86
C ILE A 220 -2.74 -18.39 -6.22
N SER A 221 -3.78 -18.78 -5.51
CA SER A 221 -5.10 -18.18 -5.69
C SER A 221 -5.07 -16.69 -5.34
N ARG A 222 -5.40 -15.84 -6.33
CA ARG A 222 -5.52 -14.38 -6.14
C ARG A 222 -6.54 -14.04 -5.05
N THR A 223 -7.68 -14.73 -5.05
CA THR A 223 -8.74 -14.53 -4.04
C THR A 223 -8.22 -14.83 -2.63
N ARG A 224 -7.55 -15.97 -2.43
CA ARG A 224 -6.97 -16.32 -1.14
C ARG A 224 -5.88 -15.31 -0.72
N LEU A 225 -5.08 -14.84 -1.66
CA LEU A 225 -4.07 -13.83 -1.38
C LEU A 225 -4.71 -12.50 -0.95
N PHE A 226 -5.75 -12.04 -1.66
CA PHE A 226 -6.55 -10.88 -1.30
C PHE A 226 -7.11 -11.00 0.12
N GLU A 227 -7.76 -12.12 0.46
CA GLU A 227 -8.30 -12.39 1.80
C GLU A 227 -7.22 -12.31 2.88
N ARG A 228 -6.02 -12.84 2.63
CA ARG A 228 -4.93 -12.81 3.62
C ARG A 228 -4.34 -11.41 3.77
N ILE A 229 -4.19 -10.66 2.68
CA ILE A 229 -3.73 -9.26 2.73
C ILE A 229 -4.72 -8.42 3.52
N THR A 230 -6.01 -8.49 3.21
CA THR A 230 -7.04 -7.71 3.91
C THR A 230 -7.14 -8.08 5.37
N PHE A 231 -7.06 -9.37 5.72
CA PHE A 231 -7.05 -9.83 7.09
C PHE A 231 -5.89 -9.22 7.90
N HIS A 232 -4.65 -9.35 7.44
CA HIS A 232 -3.50 -8.83 8.17
C HIS A 232 -3.44 -7.30 8.16
N PHE A 233 -3.91 -6.67 7.08
CA PHE A 233 -4.02 -5.23 7.02
C PHE A 233 -4.98 -4.68 8.09
N LYS A 234 -6.17 -5.28 8.23
CA LYS A 234 -7.15 -4.95 9.27
C LYS A 234 -6.56 -5.12 10.69
N GLN A 235 -5.77 -6.16 10.93
CA GLN A 235 -5.13 -6.41 12.23
C GLN A 235 -4.04 -5.38 12.57
N ILE A 236 -3.33 -4.86 11.58
CA ILE A 236 -2.20 -3.93 11.77
C ILE A 236 -2.68 -2.49 11.84
N PHE A 237 -3.68 -2.12 11.04
CA PHE A 237 -4.20 -0.77 10.93
C PHE A 237 -5.53 -0.56 11.66
N GLU A 238 -5.91 -1.40 12.56
CA GLU A 238 -6.97 -1.35 13.60
C GLU A 238 -8.09 -0.34 13.32
N ARG A 239 -8.78 -0.49 12.16
CA ARG A 239 -9.95 0.29 11.75
C ARG A 239 -11.14 -0.65 11.51
N ASP A 240 -12.33 -0.08 11.48
CA ASP A 240 -13.55 -0.76 11.02
C ASP A 240 -13.58 -0.75 9.49
N TRP A 241 -12.88 -1.73 8.88
CA TRP A 241 -12.72 -1.85 7.43
C TRP A 241 -13.92 -2.52 6.78
N GLU A 242 -14.52 -1.86 5.80
CA GLU A 242 -15.65 -2.34 5.01
C GLU A 242 -15.24 -2.49 3.53
N GLU A 243 -15.62 -3.62 2.90
CA GLU A 243 -15.42 -3.79 1.45
C GLU A 243 -16.48 -3.01 0.70
N LYS A 244 -16.06 -2.20 -0.27
CA LYS A 244 -16.90 -1.35 -1.12
C LYS A 244 -16.52 -1.51 -2.58
N SER A 245 -17.49 -1.31 -3.46
CA SER A 245 -17.20 -1.07 -4.87
C SER A 245 -16.70 0.36 -5.07
N LEU A 246 -16.04 0.61 -6.20
CA LEU A 246 -15.55 1.96 -6.52
C LEU A 246 -16.72 2.95 -6.68
N GLU A 247 -17.83 2.52 -7.27
CA GLU A 247 -19.03 3.33 -7.51
C GLU A 247 -19.74 3.77 -6.22
N GLU A 248 -19.54 3.06 -5.12
CA GLU A 248 -20.06 3.45 -3.80
C GLU A 248 -19.26 4.56 -3.13
N ILE A 249 -18.04 4.82 -3.61
CA ILE A 249 -17.07 5.71 -2.96
C ILE A 249 -16.86 7.01 -3.76
N ILE A 250 -16.94 6.95 -5.10
CA ILE A 250 -16.68 8.10 -5.99
C ILE A 250 -17.95 8.87 -6.35
#